data_7bbb3608bfe4d62d349467665f4c69da
#
_entry.id   7bbb3608bfe4d62d349467665f4c69da
#
_cell.length_a   1.000
_cell.length_b   1.000
_cell.length_c   1.000
_cell.angle_alpha   90.00
_cell.angle_beta   90.00
_cell.angle_gamma   90.00
#
_symmetry.space_group_name_H-M   'P 1'
#
loop_
_entity.id
_entity.type
_entity.pdbx_description
1 polymer ?
#
loop_
_entity_poly.entity_id
_entity_poly.type
_entity_poly.pdbx_seq_one_letter_code
_entity_poly.pdbx_strand_id
1 'polypeptide(L)'
;MTPDERMQKYLQGEEVDCVPYGLLAPDDAMAHIWGYTRGDMMRSFDLRCEIIRRKKEQYGFTGLSASMGLRGIAEVAGSVMFYPEESSDYVQEYCMKTYDSLGSIEPFSLIRESELVKRKLDEISKMKEIFPEMGVSTDVAGPISTAIAMRPVENVLRDVRREPEKLHQLMDYCVECSLEWVKLFCEQMGSCS
;
A
#
# COMPACT_ATOMS: atom_id res chain seq x y z
N MET A 1 -18.58 3.58 25.01
CA MET A 1 -18.71 3.92 23.57
C MET A 1 -17.71 3.08 22.79
N THR A 2 -18.11 2.44 21.70
CA THR A 2 -17.17 1.73 20.82
C THR A 2 -16.28 2.72 20.07
N PRO A 3 -15.10 2.31 19.56
CA PRO A 3 -14.24 3.20 18.76
C PRO A 3 -14.96 3.81 17.56
N ASP A 4 -15.79 3.04 16.86
CA ASP A 4 -16.53 3.51 15.68
C ASP A 4 -17.64 4.48 16.05
N GLU A 5 -18.44 4.18 17.08
CA GLU A 5 -19.46 5.11 17.60
C GLU A 5 -18.83 6.44 18.05
N ARG A 6 -17.68 6.37 18.71
CA ARG A 6 -16.93 7.55 19.16
C ARG A 6 -16.46 8.38 17.98
N MET A 7 -15.88 7.74 16.96
CA MET A 7 -15.41 8.43 15.76
C MET A 7 -16.57 9.10 15.02
N GLN A 8 -17.68 8.40 14.81
CA GLN A 8 -18.87 8.97 14.15
C GLN A 8 -19.41 10.19 14.89
N LYS A 9 -19.60 10.10 16.22
CA LYS A 9 -20.05 11.21 17.03
C LYS A 9 -19.10 12.40 17.01
N TYR A 10 -17.81 12.11 17.12
CA TYR A 10 -16.76 13.14 17.05
C TYR A 10 -16.79 13.92 15.73
N LEU A 11 -16.92 13.19 14.59
CA LEU A 11 -17.04 13.82 13.27
C LEU A 11 -18.31 14.64 13.09
N GLN A 12 -19.37 14.32 13.83
CA GLN A 12 -20.63 15.08 13.86
C GLN A 12 -20.61 16.27 14.84
N GLY A 13 -19.50 16.45 15.59
CA GLY A 13 -19.34 17.49 16.61
C GLY A 13 -20.13 17.20 17.90
N GLU A 14 -20.54 15.94 18.11
CA GLU A 14 -21.21 15.51 19.33
C GLU A 14 -20.24 15.22 20.46
N GLU A 15 -20.74 15.21 21.68
CA GLU A 15 -19.96 14.89 22.88
C GLU A 15 -19.55 13.42 22.87
N VAL A 16 -18.25 13.15 23.17
CA VAL A 16 -17.67 11.84 23.24
C VAL A 16 -16.99 11.59 24.60
N ASP A 17 -16.85 10.33 24.99
CA ASP A 17 -16.22 9.92 26.25
C ASP A 17 -14.71 10.22 26.31
N CYS A 18 -14.04 10.22 25.16
CA CYS A 18 -12.66 10.67 24.99
C CYS A 18 -12.41 11.05 23.52
N VAL A 19 -11.38 11.84 23.25
CA VAL A 19 -10.97 12.16 21.88
C VAL A 19 -10.62 10.87 21.14
N PRO A 20 -11.18 10.61 19.94
CA PRO A 20 -10.78 9.47 19.14
C PRO A 20 -9.29 9.51 18.84
N TYR A 21 -8.64 8.37 18.96
CA TYR A 21 -7.23 8.21 18.61
C TYR A 21 -7.05 7.05 17.66
N GLY A 22 -6.09 7.17 16.78
CA GLY A 22 -5.60 6.08 15.93
C GLY A 22 -4.19 5.69 16.37
N LEU A 23 -3.96 4.40 16.56
CA LEU A 23 -2.61 3.90 16.81
C LEU A 23 -1.94 3.59 15.46
N LEU A 24 -0.84 4.26 15.16
CA LEU A 24 0.02 3.87 14.05
C LEU A 24 0.81 2.61 14.45
N ALA A 25 0.28 1.45 14.11
CA ALA A 25 0.86 0.15 14.42
C ALA A 25 0.95 -0.69 13.15
N PRO A 26 2.01 -0.50 12.33
CA PRO A 26 2.26 -1.31 11.16
C PRO A 26 2.35 -2.80 11.53
N ASP A 27 1.87 -3.68 10.66
CA ASP A 27 1.79 -5.10 10.94
C ASP A 27 3.17 -5.73 11.16
N ASP A 28 4.20 -5.27 10.45
CA ASP A 28 5.58 -5.72 10.63
C ASP A 28 6.17 -5.32 11.98
N ALA A 29 5.88 -4.11 12.48
CA ALA A 29 6.27 -3.68 13.81
C ALA A 29 5.56 -4.51 14.91
N MET A 30 4.27 -4.80 14.72
CA MET A 30 3.52 -5.66 15.64
C MET A 30 4.03 -7.10 15.61
N ALA A 31 4.32 -7.65 14.44
CA ALA A 31 4.93 -8.95 14.29
C ALA A 31 6.23 -9.05 15.09
N HIS A 32 7.10 -8.04 14.99
CA HIS A 32 8.37 -7.99 15.71
C HIS A 32 8.16 -7.94 17.24
N ILE A 33 7.23 -7.14 17.74
CA ILE A 33 6.89 -7.08 19.17
C ILE A 33 6.43 -8.46 19.70
N TRP A 34 5.77 -9.26 18.86
CA TRP A 34 5.29 -10.60 19.22
C TRP A 34 6.26 -11.72 18.86
N GLY A 35 7.51 -11.39 18.49
CA GLY A 35 8.60 -12.35 18.29
C GLY A 35 8.65 -12.97 16.89
N TYR A 36 7.99 -12.36 15.91
CA TYR A 36 8.05 -12.79 14.51
C TYR A 36 8.89 -11.84 13.68
N THR A 37 9.52 -12.36 12.64
CA THR A 37 10.19 -11.51 11.65
C THR A 37 9.20 -10.99 10.60
N ARG A 38 9.59 -9.94 9.88
CA ARG A 38 8.85 -9.48 8.71
C ARG A 38 8.74 -10.59 7.64
N GLY A 39 9.81 -11.36 7.45
CA GLY A 39 9.82 -12.50 6.52
C GLY A 39 8.80 -13.57 6.89
N ASP A 40 8.65 -13.90 8.19
CA ASP A 40 7.63 -14.84 8.65
C ASP A 40 6.22 -14.35 8.28
N MET A 41 5.95 -13.07 8.53
CA MET A 41 4.67 -12.46 8.19
C MET A 41 4.42 -12.48 6.67
N MET A 42 5.42 -12.20 5.85
CA MET A 42 5.26 -12.21 4.39
C MET A 42 4.99 -13.61 3.82
N ARG A 43 5.55 -14.65 4.45
CA ARG A 43 5.39 -16.04 4.00
C ARG A 43 4.09 -16.69 4.46
N SER A 44 3.44 -16.17 5.51
CA SER A 44 2.28 -16.83 6.14
C SER A 44 1.06 -15.92 6.17
N PHE A 45 0.05 -16.28 5.38
CA PHE A 45 -1.27 -15.64 5.43
C PHE A 45 -1.92 -15.80 6.81
N ASP A 46 -1.82 -16.98 7.41
CA ASP A 46 -2.40 -17.26 8.74
C ASP A 46 -1.75 -16.40 9.82
N LEU A 47 -0.43 -16.19 9.76
CA LEU A 47 0.26 -15.30 10.68
C LEU A 47 -0.20 -13.85 10.53
N ARG A 48 -0.40 -13.36 9.29
CA ARG A 48 -0.98 -12.03 9.07
C ARG A 48 -2.38 -11.90 9.69
N CYS A 49 -3.22 -12.90 9.52
CA CYS A 49 -4.55 -12.93 10.15
C CYS A 49 -4.45 -12.95 11.69
N GLU A 50 -3.48 -13.67 12.24
CA GLU A 50 -3.24 -13.71 13.69
C GLU A 50 -2.78 -12.34 14.23
N ILE A 51 -1.88 -11.66 13.54
CA ILE A 51 -1.43 -10.31 13.87
C ILE A 51 -2.60 -9.33 13.88
N ILE A 52 -3.46 -9.37 12.86
CA ILE A 52 -4.66 -8.54 12.77
C ILE A 52 -5.61 -8.84 13.93
N ARG A 53 -5.83 -10.11 14.27
CA ARG A 53 -6.69 -10.51 15.39
C ARG A 53 -6.17 -9.97 16.72
N ARG A 54 -4.86 -10.13 17.00
CA ARG A 54 -4.22 -9.58 18.21
C ARG A 54 -4.28 -8.07 18.27
N LYS A 55 -4.06 -7.38 17.15
CA LYS A 55 -4.21 -5.92 17.08
C LYS A 55 -5.63 -5.48 17.43
N LYS A 56 -6.64 -6.19 16.92
CA LYS A 56 -8.05 -5.93 17.25
C LYS A 56 -8.31 -6.14 18.74
N GLU A 57 -7.91 -7.29 19.29
CA GLU A 57 -8.16 -7.65 20.69
C GLU A 57 -7.44 -6.73 21.67
N GLN A 58 -6.19 -6.41 21.40
CA GLN A 58 -5.35 -5.66 22.32
C GLN A 58 -5.51 -4.14 22.21
N TYR A 59 -5.77 -3.64 20.98
CA TYR A 59 -5.77 -2.21 20.70
C TYR A 59 -7.07 -1.68 20.07
N GLY A 60 -8.06 -2.54 19.82
CA GLY A 60 -9.32 -2.14 19.21
C GLY A 60 -9.24 -1.73 17.75
N PHE A 61 -8.27 -2.28 17.00
CA PHE A 61 -8.16 -2.03 15.56
C PHE A 61 -9.36 -2.57 14.80
N THR A 62 -9.93 -1.78 13.89
CA THR A 62 -11.14 -2.13 13.12
C THR A 62 -10.94 -2.09 11.61
N GLY A 63 -9.71 -1.88 11.12
CA GLY A 63 -9.41 -1.71 9.70
C GLY A 63 -8.45 -2.75 9.14
N LEU A 64 -8.71 -3.15 7.91
CA LEU A 64 -7.80 -3.90 7.05
C LEU A 64 -7.20 -2.94 6.02
N SER A 65 -5.92 -3.13 5.67
CA SER A 65 -5.27 -2.32 4.65
C SER A 65 -4.77 -3.19 3.49
N ALA A 66 -5.12 -2.79 2.28
CA ALA A 66 -4.64 -3.37 1.02
C ALA A 66 -3.62 -2.46 0.33
N SER A 67 -2.69 -1.90 1.08
CA SER A 67 -1.67 -1.00 0.55
C SER A 67 -0.76 -1.67 -0.49
N MET A 68 -0.46 -0.94 -1.55
CA MET A 68 0.64 -1.28 -2.46
C MET A 68 2.01 -0.90 -1.87
N GLY A 69 2.03 -0.19 -0.74
CA GLY A 69 3.23 0.34 -0.14
C GLY A 69 3.91 1.40 -1.01
N LEU A 70 5.11 1.80 -0.62
CA LEU A 70 5.86 2.86 -1.32
C LEU A 70 6.41 2.42 -2.68
N ARG A 71 6.52 1.11 -2.93
CA ARG A 71 7.24 0.55 -4.09
C ARG A 71 6.42 -0.42 -4.93
N GLY A 72 5.21 -0.77 -4.51
CA GLY A 72 4.43 -1.82 -5.17
C GLY A 72 4.08 -1.50 -6.62
N ILE A 73 3.77 -0.26 -6.96
CA ILE A 73 3.54 0.14 -8.36
C ILE A 73 4.84 0.01 -9.18
N ALA A 74 6.00 0.36 -8.61
CA ALA A 74 7.28 0.19 -9.29
C ALA A 74 7.63 -1.29 -9.48
N GLU A 75 7.29 -2.15 -8.52
CA GLU A 75 7.44 -3.61 -8.65
C GLU A 75 6.55 -4.16 -9.76
N VAL A 76 5.29 -3.74 -9.82
CA VAL A 76 4.37 -4.08 -10.93
C VAL A 76 4.93 -3.61 -12.28
N ALA A 77 5.57 -2.44 -12.32
CA ALA A 77 6.22 -1.91 -13.51
C ALA A 77 7.55 -2.62 -13.88
N GLY A 78 7.99 -3.58 -13.06
CA GLY A 78 9.16 -4.40 -13.35
C GLY A 78 10.43 -4.07 -12.56
N SER A 79 10.36 -3.19 -11.56
CA SER A 79 11.47 -3.03 -10.62
C SER A 79 11.61 -4.29 -9.76
N VAL A 80 12.84 -4.78 -9.60
CA VAL A 80 13.12 -5.96 -8.79
C VAL A 80 13.29 -5.52 -7.35
N MET A 81 12.47 -6.07 -6.47
CA MET A 81 12.49 -5.79 -5.05
C MET A 81 13.30 -6.84 -4.29
N PHE A 82 14.04 -6.40 -3.28
CA PHE A 82 14.62 -7.28 -2.28
C PHE A 82 13.86 -7.13 -0.96
N TYR A 83 13.48 -8.26 -0.36
CA TYR A 83 12.69 -8.35 0.85
C TYR A 83 13.52 -9.00 1.98
N PRO A 84 14.25 -8.20 2.79
CA PRO A 84 15.01 -8.73 3.92
C PRO A 84 14.10 -9.33 5.00
N GLU A 85 14.64 -10.27 5.78
CA GLU A 85 13.91 -10.90 6.89
C GLU A 85 13.55 -9.92 8.01
N GLU A 86 14.44 -8.97 8.33
CA GLU A 86 14.33 -8.11 9.51
C GLU A 86 14.34 -6.60 9.22
N SER A 87 14.40 -6.20 7.95
CA SER A 87 14.43 -4.78 7.59
C SER A 87 13.46 -4.43 6.47
N SER A 88 13.33 -3.14 6.17
CA SER A 88 12.48 -2.67 5.08
C SER A 88 13.01 -3.15 3.71
N ASP A 89 12.08 -3.44 2.81
CA ASP A 89 12.35 -3.74 1.41
C ASP A 89 13.04 -2.57 0.70
N TYR A 90 13.82 -2.89 -0.32
CA TYR A 90 14.46 -1.90 -1.19
C TYR A 90 14.50 -2.36 -2.64
N VAL A 91 14.68 -1.41 -3.54
CA VAL A 91 14.80 -1.70 -4.97
C VAL A 91 16.22 -2.24 -5.23
N GLN A 92 16.32 -3.46 -5.71
CA GLN A 92 17.57 -4.09 -6.13
C GLN A 92 17.91 -3.73 -7.58
N GLU A 93 16.89 -3.75 -8.47
CA GLU A 93 17.04 -3.33 -9.85
C GLU A 93 15.89 -2.42 -10.26
N TYR A 94 16.19 -1.29 -10.86
CA TYR A 94 15.22 -0.33 -11.33
C TYR A 94 14.70 -0.68 -12.72
N CYS A 95 13.40 -0.64 -12.94
CA CYS A 95 12.78 -0.89 -14.24
C CYS A 95 13.10 0.21 -15.28
N MET A 96 13.48 1.41 -14.83
CA MET A 96 13.69 2.56 -15.71
C MET A 96 15.10 3.17 -15.54
N LYS A 97 16.03 2.78 -16.41
CA LYS A 97 17.36 3.38 -16.48
C LYS A 97 17.36 4.64 -17.33
N THR A 98 16.59 4.64 -18.41
CA THR A 98 16.32 5.78 -19.31
C THR A 98 14.82 5.96 -19.46
N TYR A 99 14.37 7.03 -20.11
CA TYR A 99 12.94 7.27 -20.37
C TYR A 99 12.39 6.54 -21.59
N ASP A 100 13.20 5.73 -22.28
CA ASP A 100 12.81 5.08 -23.54
C ASP A 100 11.67 4.06 -23.34
N SER A 101 11.54 3.50 -22.13
CA SER A 101 10.47 2.58 -21.77
C SER A 101 9.24 3.26 -21.13
N LEU A 102 9.29 4.58 -20.94
CA LEU A 102 8.17 5.30 -20.33
C LEU A 102 6.93 5.21 -21.24
N GLY A 103 5.80 4.75 -20.68
CA GLY A 103 4.56 4.60 -21.42
C GLY A 103 4.54 3.41 -22.40
N SER A 104 5.53 2.51 -22.35
CA SER A 104 5.52 1.30 -23.19
C SER A 104 4.38 0.33 -22.82
N ILE A 105 3.87 0.40 -21.59
CA ILE A 105 2.70 -0.33 -21.11
C ILE A 105 1.72 0.70 -20.53
N GLU A 106 0.49 0.66 -21.01
CA GLU A 106 -0.57 1.53 -20.52
C GLU A 106 -0.87 1.24 -19.04
N PRO A 107 -1.08 2.26 -18.20
CA PRO A 107 -1.35 2.09 -16.76
C PRO A 107 -2.50 1.13 -16.47
N PHE A 108 -3.56 1.16 -17.27
CA PHE A 108 -4.69 0.24 -17.16
C PHE A 108 -4.25 -1.22 -17.26
N SER A 109 -3.54 -1.60 -18.33
CA SER A 109 -3.06 -2.97 -18.54
C SER A 109 -2.03 -3.34 -17.48
N LEU A 110 -1.10 -2.43 -17.16
CA LEU A 110 -0.08 -2.66 -16.16
C LEU A 110 -0.67 -3.10 -14.81
N ILE A 111 -1.68 -2.40 -14.34
CA ILE A 111 -2.28 -2.66 -13.03
C ILE A 111 -3.23 -3.86 -13.08
N ARG A 112 -4.16 -3.89 -14.04
CA ARG A 112 -5.25 -4.88 -14.07
C ARG A 112 -4.80 -6.28 -14.49
N GLU A 113 -3.75 -6.38 -15.29
CA GLU A 113 -3.23 -7.67 -15.75
C GLU A 113 -2.16 -8.24 -14.81
N SER A 114 -1.64 -7.45 -13.87
CA SER A 114 -0.59 -7.87 -12.95
C SER A 114 -1.04 -8.98 -12.00
N GLU A 115 -0.32 -10.08 -12.01
CA GLU A 115 -0.54 -11.19 -11.05
C GLU A 115 -0.25 -10.79 -9.60
N LEU A 116 0.65 -9.83 -9.37
CA LEU A 116 0.92 -9.28 -8.04
C LEU A 116 -0.30 -8.52 -7.51
N VAL A 117 -0.91 -7.71 -8.35
CA VAL A 117 -2.13 -6.95 -8.02
C VAL A 117 -3.30 -7.90 -7.73
N LYS A 118 -3.54 -8.88 -8.61
CA LYS A 118 -4.59 -9.89 -8.45
C LYS A 118 -4.44 -10.66 -7.14
N ARG A 119 -3.22 -11.13 -6.84
CA ARG A 119 -2.93 -11.83 -5.59
C ARG A 119 -3.20 -10.96 -4.37
N LYS A 120 -2.83 -9.66 -4.40
CA LYS A 120 -3.07 -8.74 -3.30
C LYS A 120 -4.57 -8.51 -3.07
N LEU A 121 -5.35 -8.37 -4.13
CA LEU A 121 -6.81 -8.23 -4.05
C LEU A 121 -7.48 -9.51 -3.54
N ASP A 122 -7.02 -10.67 -3.95
CA ASP A 122 -7.49 -11.96 -3.45
C ASP A 122 -7.19 -12.14 -1.96
N GLU A 123 -6.00 -11.78 -1.51
CA GLU A 123 -5.64 -11.81 -0.09
C GLU A 123 -6.53 -10.92 0.77
N ILE A 124 -6.77 -9.66 0.36
CA ILE A 124 -7.63 -8.75 1.13
C ILE A 124 -9.10 -9.21 1.12
N SER A 125 -9.56 -9.80 0.03
CA SER A 125 -10.89 -10.40 -0.04
C SER A 125 -11.06 -11.56 0.97
N LYS A 126 -10.07 -12.45 1.04
CA LYS A 126 -10.03 -13.53 2.05
C LYS A 126 -9.95 -12.99 3.49
N MET A 127 -9.15 -11.94 3.73
CA MET A 127 -9.12 -11.29 5.03
C MET A 127 -10.47 -10.70 5.41
N LYS A 128 -11.19 -10.10 4.45
CA LYS A 128 -12.54 -9.55 4.67
C LYS A 128 -13.57 -10.64 5.00
N GLU A 129 -13.44 -11.85 4.44
CA GLU A 129 -14.27 -12.99 4.81
C GLU A 129 -14.01 -13.44 6.27
N ILE A 130 -12.74 -13.40 6.71
CA ILE A 130 -12.35 -13.76 8.09
C ILE A 130 -12.74 -12.67 9.10
N PHE A 131 -12.71 -11.40 8.68
CA PHE A 131 -12.99 -10.23 9.51
C PHE A 131 -14.10 -9.37 8.88
N PRO A 132 -15.34 -9.87 8.78
CA PRO A 132 -16.42 -9.20 8.06
C PRO A 132 -16.80 -7.83 8.65
N GLU A 133 -16.55 -7.63 9.94
CA GLU A 133 -16.83 -6.37 10.65
C GLU A 133 -15.79 -5.28 10.42
N MET A 134 -14.59 -5.62 9.91
CA MET A 134 -13.54 -4.63 9.69
C MET A 134 -13.75 -3.86 8.38
N GLY A 135 -13.57 -2.55 8.45
CA GLY A 135 -13.48 -1.72 7.24
C GLY A 135 -12.23 -2.07 6.41
N VAL A 136 -12.31 -1.94 5.10
CA VAL A 136 -11.15 -2.14 4.20
C VAL A 136 -10.78 -0.81 3.59
N SER A 137 -9.49 -0.48 3.63
CA SER A 137 -8.94 0.73 3.04
C SER A 137 -7.76 0.41 2.14
N THR A 138 -7.44 1.32 1.25
CA THR A 138 -6.18 1.30 0.49
C THR A 138 -5.50 2.66 0.60
N ASP A 139 -4.21 2.67 0.34
CA ASP A 139 -3.40 3.85 0.19
C ASP A 139 -2.53 3.75 -1.06
N VAL A 140 -2.03 4.88 -1.50
CA VAL A 140 -1.10 4.98 -2.63
C VAL A 140 0.11 5.80 -2.25
N ALA A 141 1.27 5.40 -2.75
CA ALA A 141 2.45 6.22 -2.67
C ALA A 141 2.29 7.49 -3.50
N GLY A 142 2.84 8.59 -3.03
CA GLY A 142 2.92 9.81 -3.85
C GLY A 142 3.75 9.57 -5.12
N PRO A 143 3.52 10.35 -6.20
CA PRO A 143 4.16 10.12 -7.50
C PRO A 143 5.69 10.18 -7.42
N ILE A 144 6.27 11.04 -6.59
CA ILE A 144 7.72 11.09 -6.41
C ILE A 144 8.27 9.81 -5.75
N SER A 145 7.56 9.24 -4.77
CA SER A 145 7.96 7.99 -4.11
C SER A 145 7.92 6.82 -5.10
N THR A 146 6.91 6.78 -5.95
CA THR A 146 6.80 5.78 -7.01
C THR A 146 7.89 5.97 -8.06
N ALA A 147 8.14 7.20 -8.51
CA ALA A 147 9.16 7.52 -9.50
C ALA A 147 10.57 7.12 -9.04
N ILE A 148 10.94 7.40 -7.77
CA ILE A 148 12.26 7.00 -7.22
C ILE A 148 12.37 5.49 -6.95
N ALA A 149 11.28 4.76 -6.96
CA ALA A 149 11.28 3.31 -6.94
C ALA A 149 11.34 2.68 -8.34
N MET A 150 10.96 3.42 -9.39
CA MET A 150 11.10 3.01 -10.79
C MET A 150 12.46 3.39 -11.39
N ARG A 151 13.04 4.51 -10.94
CA ARG A 151 14.26 5.11 -11.45
C ARG A 151 15.20 5.53 -10.31
N PRO A 152 16.52 5.34 -10.39
CA PRO A 152 17.46 5.73 -9.33
C PRO A 152 17.25 7.19 -8.91
N VAL A 153 17.21 7.42 -7.59
CA VAL A 153 16.91 8.75 -7.01
C VAL A 153 17.86 9.83 -7.49
N GLU A 154 19.15 9.49 -7.69
CA GLU A 154 20.16 10.41 -8.20
C GLU A 154 19.83 10.88 -9.63
N ASN A 155 19.24 9.99 -10.43
CA ASN A 155 18.78 10.33 -11.76
C ASN A 155 17.56 11.23 -11.70
N VAL A 156 16.55 10.89 -10.90
CA VAL A 156 15.35 11.71 -10.70
C VAL A 156 15.72 13.13 -10.25
N LEU A 157 16.63 13.26 -9.27
CA LEU A 157 17.11 14.57 -8.80
C LEU A 157 17.85 15.36 -9.88
N ARG A 158 18.64 14.68 -10.71
CA ARG A 158 19.34 15.28 -11.86
C ARG A 158 18.35 15.76 -12.93
N ASP A 159 17.31 14.96 -13.18
CA ASP A 159 16.32 15.19 -14.22
C ASP A 159 15.43 16.40 -13.94
N VAL A 160 15.28 16.82 -12.66
CA VAL A 160 14.63 18.09 -12.30
C VAL A 160 15.19 19.27 -13.09
N ARG A 161 16.48 19.24 -13.43
CA ARG A 161 17.14 20.31 -14.20
C ARG A 161 17.43 19.95 -15.65
N ARG A 162 17.71 18.67 -15.95
CA ARG A 162 18.17 18.24 -17.27
C ARG A 162 17.05 17.79 -18.19
N GLU A 163 16.03 17.15 -17.63
CA GLU A 163 14.91 16.57 -18.38
C GLU A 163 13.58 16.77 -17.66
N PRO A 164 13.21 18.03 -17.30
CA PRO A 164 12.05 18.30 -16.48
C PRO A 164 10.74 17.80 -17.11
N GLU A 165 10.62 17.89 -18.43
CA GLU A 165 9.42 17.45 -19.15
C GLU A 165 9.26 15.93 -19.07
N LYS A 166 10.33 15.18 -19.25
CA LYS A 166 10.30 13.71 -19.12
C LYS A 166 10.05 13.27 -17.68
N LEU A 167 10.60 13.99 -16.71
CA LEU A 167 10.29 13.74 -15.31
C LEU A 167 8.81 13.99 -15.02
N HIS A 168 8.21 15.06 -15.54
CA HIS A 168 6.77 15.31 -15.44
C HIS A 168 5.97 14.14 -16.03
N GLN A 169 6.30 13.69 -17.22
CA GLN A 169 5.64 12.53 -17.84
C GLN A 169 5.74 11.27 -16.98
N LEU A 170 6.89 11.02 -16.34
CA LEU A 170 7.03 9.92 -15.38
C LEU A 170 6.12 10.11 -14.16
N MET A 171 6.02 11.32 -13.62
CA MET A 171 5.16 11.63 -12.49
C MET A 171 3.68 11.42 -12.84
N ASP A 172 3.25 11.89 -14.02
CA ASP A 172 1.89 11.69 -14.54
C ASP A 172 1.59 10.19 -14.70
N TYR A 173 2.51 9.44 -15.29
CA TYR A 173 2.40 7.98 -15.39
C TYR A 173 2.24 7.30 -14.02
N CYS A 174 3.01 7.72 -13.01
CA CYS A 174 2.87 7.19 -11.65
C CYS A 174 1.49 7.50 -11.04
N VAL A 175 0.96 8.71 -11.31
CA VAL A 175 -0.40 9.09 -10.86
C VAL A 175 -1.45 8.23 -11.53
N GLU A 176 -1.37 8.03 -12.86
CA GLU A 176 -2.32 7.21 -13.60
C GLU A 176 -2.31 5.75 -13.12
N CYS A 177 -1.14 5.15 -12.87
CA CYS A 177 -1.04 3.82 -12.27
C CYS A 177 -1.70 3.77 -10.88
N SER A 178 -1.49 4.79 -10.05
CA SER A 178 -2.11 4.87 -8.73
C SER A 178 -3.63 5.00 -8.81
N LEU A 179 -4.14 5.79 -9.75
CA LEU A 179 -5.58 5.93 -9.99
C LEU A 179 -6.21 4.63 -10.48
N GLU A 180 -5.55 3.90 -11.37
CA GLU A 180 -6.05 2.59 -11.82
C GLU A 180 -6.06 1.55 -10.69
N TRP A 181 -5.06 1.56 -9.81
CA TRP A 181 -5.09 0.73 -8.59
C TRP A 181 -6.29 1.07 -7.71
N VAL A 182 -6.53 2.36 -7.41
CA VAL A 182 -7.65 2.78 -6.57
C VAL A 182 -8.99 2.40 -7.20
N LYS A 183 -9.17 2.63 -8.51
CA LYS A 183 -10.39 2.23 -9.24
C LYS A 183 -10.63 0.73 -9.13
N LEU A 184 -9.61 -0.09 -9.41
CA LEU A 184 -9.71 -1.55 -9.34
C LEU A 184 -10.03 -2.03 -7.93
N PHE A 185 -9.40 -1.42 -6.92
CA PHE A 185 -9.70 -1.70 -5.52
C PHE A 185 -11.17 -1.38 -5.17
N CYS A 186 -11.67 -0.21 -5.58
CA CYS A 186 -13.06 0.18 -5.34
C CYS A 186 -14.06 -0.75 -6.04
N GLU A 187 -13.77 -1.17 -7.27
CA GLU A 187 -14.58 -2.14 -8.02
C GLU A 187 -14.65 -3.48 -7.27
N GLN A 188 -13.52 -3.96 -6.73
CA GLN A 188 -13.44 -5.23 -6.02
C GLN A 188 -14.09 -5.19 -4.64
N MET A 189 -13.92 -4.09 -3.89
CA MET A 189 -14.40 -3.97 -2.51
C MET A 189 -15.83 -3.39 -2.39
N GLY A 190 -16.40 -2.91 -3.48
CA GLY A 190 -17.79 -2.47 -3.55
C GLY A 190 -18.08 -1.03 -3.13
N SER A 191 -17.13 -0.32 -2.57
CA SER A 191 -17.17 1.15 -2.38
C SER A 191 -15.85 1.67 -1.83
N CYS A 192 -15.42 2.84 -2.28
CA CYS A 192 -14.47 3.70 -1.56
C CYS A 192 -15.28 4.77 -0.83
N SER A 193 -15.41 4.64 0.48
CA SER A 193 -15.98 5.69 1.33
C SER A 193 -14.90 6.68 1.72
#